data_14795431790722b64c02faefe6b2d7d3
#
_entry.id   14795431790722b64c02faefe6b2d7d3
#
_cell.length_a   1.000
_cell.length_b   1.000
_cell.length_c   1.000
_cell.angle_alpha   90.00
_cell.angle_beta   90.00
_cell.angle_gamma   90.00
#
_symmetry.space_group_name_H-M   'P 1'
#
loop_
_entity.id
_entity.type
_entity.pdbx_description
1 polymer ?
#
loop_
_entity_poly.entity_id
_entity_poly.type
_entity_poly.pdbx_seq_one_letter_code
_entity_poly.pdbx_strand_id
1 'polypeptide(L)'
;MSKKLLYLLGILLTIIVGTILHWRFSCDCAVKSGNKGIAQADKTIVKMPNEKLADSGPGVSDTAALKNWVAVKEKLNANPLILNFGINQTDVSLNQEEKLKLEEILGYLNNVPDASLTVTGHTDIMGDRNDNIKLGQNRADAVKAYLLQRDVAESKITCFSKGPDEPIADNLTPEGRAKNRRAVILIK
;
A
#
# COMPACT_ATOMS: atom_id res chain seq x y z
N MET A 1 13.31 -30.24 45.26
CA MET A 1 13.31 -29.75 43.86
C MET A 1 14.13 -28.48 43.79
N SER A 2 15.09 -28.41 42.85
CA SER A 2 15.97 -27.24 42.68
C SER A 2 15.16 -26.05 42.19
N LYS A 3 15.39 -24.83 42.73
CA LYS A 3 14.74 -23.58 42.28
C LYS A 3 14.87 -23.37 40.77
N LYS A 4 15.93 -23.88 40.15
CA LYS A 4 16.17 -23.85 38.71
C LYS A 4 15.16 -24.72 37.92
N LEU A 5 14.72 -25.86 38.48
CA LEU A 5 13.74 -26.76 37.85
C LEU A 5 12.34 -26.14 37.88
N LEU A 6 11.97 -25.44 38.96
CA LEU A 6 10.69 -24.70 39.01
C LEU A 6 10.64 -23.56 37.99
N TYR A 7 11.75 -22.86 37.78
CA TYR A 7 11.81 -21.76 36.80
C TYR A 7 11.66 -22.26 35.35
N LEU A 8 12.32 -23.39 35.03
CA LEU A 8 12.22 -24.02 33.72
C LEU A 8 10.78 -24.55 33.44
N LEU A 9 10.13 -25.13 34.46
CA LEU A 9 8.73 -25.55 34.35
C LEU A 9 7.77 -24.37 34.16
N GLY A 10 8.03 -23.22 34.77
CA GLY A 10 7.26 -21.98 34.59
C GLY A 10 7.37 -21.44 33.14
N ILE A 11 8.57 -21.41 32.57
CA ILE A 11 8.79 -20.99 31.19
C ILE A 11 8.10 -21.94 30.19
N LEU A 12 8.19 -23.26 30.44
CA LEU A 12 7.54 -24.25 29.58
C LEU A 12 6.00 -24.09 29.58
N LEU A 13 5.42 -23.83 30.76
CA LEU A 13 3.98 -23.60 30.91
C LEU A 13 3.51 -22.33 30.14
N THR A 14 4.26 -21.24 30.21
CA THR A 14 3.93 -20.00 29.48
C THR A 14 3.98 -20.18 27.96
N ILE A 15 4.95 -20.96 27.46
CA ILE A 15 5.05 -21.26 26.03
C ILE A 15 3.86 -22.12 25.56
N ILE A 16 3.49 -23.15 26.35
CA ILE A 16 2.35 -24.04 26.02
C ILE A 16 1.03 -23.25 26.04
N VAL A 17 0.81 -22.40 27.04
CA VAL A 17 -0.42 -21.58 27.12
C VAL A 17 -0.46 -20.57 25.99
N GLY A 18 0.66 -19.94 25.62
CA GLY A 18 0.75 -19.00 24.51
C GLY A 18 0.45 -19.66 23.16
N THR A 19 0.94 -20.89 22.91
CA THR A 19 0.67 -21.62 21.67
C THR A 19 -0.79 -22.09 21.58
N ILE A 20 -1.41 -22.52 22.69
CA ILE A 20 -2.83 -22.92 22.72
C ILE A 20 -3.76 -21.72 22.49
N LEU A 21 -3.44 -20.55 23.07
CA LEU A 21 -4.19 -19.32 22.84
C LEU A 21 -4.05 -18.85 21.37
N HIS A 22 -2.87 -18.92 20.79
CA HIS A 22 -2.67 -18.59 19.39
C HIS A 22 -3.47 -19.51 18.45
N TRP A 23 -3.57 -20.79 18.78
CA TRP A 23 -4.32 -21.77 17.96
C TRP A 23 -5.84 -21.58 18.06
N ARG A 24 -6.37 -21.15 19.22
CA ARG A 24 -7.81 -20.87 19.37
C ARG A 24 -8.28 -19.61 18.66
N PHE A 25 -7.40 -18.62 18.47
CA PHE A 25 -7.73 -17.38 17.75
C PHE A 25 -7.54 -17.48 16.23
N SER A 26 -6.88 -18.53 15.73
CA SER A 26 -6.63 -18.68 14.28
C SER A 26 -7.61 -19.61 13.55
N CYS A 27 -8.65 -20.11 14.22
CA CYS A 27 -9.58 -21.09 13.64
C CYS A 27 -11.04 -20.63 13.71
N ASP A 28 -11.38 -19.50 13.04
CA ASP A 28 -12.78 -19.21 12.72
C ASP A 28 -12.89 -18.42 11.41
N CYS A 29 -12.55 -19.06 10.31
CA CYS A 29 -13.01 -18.67 8.98
C CYS A 29 -13.18 -19.91 8.11
N ALA A 30 -14.18 -20.76 8.44
CA ALA A 30 -14.64 -21.81 7.54
C ALA A 30 -15.92 -21.33 6.83
N VAL A 31 -15.74 -20.97 5.58
CA VAL A 31 -16.78 -20.74 4.59
C VAL A 31 -17.69 -21.97 4.49
N LYS A 32 -18.96 -21.85 4.84
CA LYS A 32 -20.01 -22.79 4.43
C LYS A 32 -20.65 -22.33 3.13
N SER A 33 -20.15 -22.86 2.02
CA SER A 33 -20.89 -22.99 0.79
C SER A 33 -21.95 -24.07 0.95
N GLY A 34 -23.20 -23.74 0.72
CA GLY A 34 -24.33 -24.66 0.74
C GLY A 34 -25.42 -24.20 -0.22
N ASN A 35 -25.31 -24.71 -1.45
CA ASN A 35 -26.33 -24.59 -2.49
C ASN A 35 -27.45 -25.60 -2.19
N LYS A 36 -28.73 -25.17 -2.22
CA LYS A 36 -29.86 -25.94 -2.78
C LYS A 36 -31.22 -25.26 -2.51
N GLY A 37 -32.00 -25.19 -3.56
CA GLY A 37 -33.47 -25.30 -3.44
C GLY A 37 -34.26 -24.23 -4.17
N ILE A 38 -34.66 -24.57 -5.38
CA ILE A 38 -35.71 -23.95 -6.20
C ILE A 38 -37.07 -24.20 -5.54
N ALA A 39 -37.89 -23.16 -5.37
CA ALA A 39 -39.34 -23.31 -5.39
C ALA A 39 -40.00 -21.98 -5.81
N GLN A 40 -40.97 -22.12 -6.72
CA GLN A 40 -41.73 -21.08 -7.41
C GLN A 40 -42.85 -20.45 -6.56
N ALA A 41 -43.23 -19.26 -7.03
CA ALA A 41 -44.57 -18.65 -7.04
C ALA A 41 -45.07 -18.00 -5.74
N ASP A 42 -45.29 -16.71 -5.72
CA ASP A 42 -46.61 -16.15 -5.91
C ASP A 42 -46.57 -14.67 -6.24
N LYS A 43 -47.41 -14.29 -7.21
CA LYS A 43 -47.67 -12.91 -7.63
C LYS A 43 -48.69 -12.28 -6.68
N THR A 44 -48.32 -11.25 -5.95
CA THR A 44 -49.30 -10.32 -5.45
C THR A 44 -48.78 -8.90 -5.65
N ILE A 45 -49.37 -8.26 -6.62
CA ILE A 45 -49.21 -6.83 -6.96
C ILE A 45 -49.92 -6.04 -5.86
N VAL A 46 -49.20 -5.39 -4.99
CA VAL A 46 -49.73 -4.31 -4.16
C VAL A 46 -49.18 -2.98 -4.67
N LYS A 47 -50.10 -2.28 -5.36
CA LYS A 47 -49.91 -0.91 -5.82
C LYS A 47 -49.94 0.02 -4.62
N MET A 48 -48.87 0.69 -4.32
CA MET A 48 -48.81 1.79 -3.35
C MET A 48 -48.50 3.11 -4.02
N PRO A 49 -49.01 4.24 -3.51
CA PRO A 49 -49.15 5.48 -4.28
C PRO A 49 -47.84 6.23 -4.45
N ASN A 50 -47.81 6.94 -5.53
CA ASN A 50 -46.78 7.89 -5.98
C ASN A 50 -46.66 9.03 -4.95
N GLU A 51 -45.69 8.95 -4.07
CA GLU A 51 -45.28 10.11 -3.25
C GLU A 51 -43.98 10.66 -3.82
N LYS A 52 -44.14 11.81 -4.40
CA LYS A 52 -43.15 12.65 -5.04
C LYS A 52 -42.23 13.16 -3.95
N LEU A 53 -41.14 12.38 -3.65
CA LEU A 53 -40.05 12.92 -2.84
C LEU A 53 -39.22 13.85 -3.71
N ALA A 54 -39.26 15.10 -3.29
CA ALA A 54 -38.46 16.16 -3.83
C ALA A 54 -36.98 15.78 -3.85
N ASP A 55 -36.41 15.93 -5.04
CA ASP A 55 -35.00 16.10 -5.29
C ASP A 55 -34.45 17.23 -4.40
N SER A 56 -33.71 16.84 -3.35
CA SER A 56 -32.79 17.69 -2.62
C SER A 56 -31.47 16.92 -2.45
N GLY A 57 -30.84 16.61 -3.58
CA GLY A 57 -29.42 16.32 -3.60
C GLY A 57 -28.68 17.57 -3.13
N PRO A 58 -27.70 17.47 -2.21
CA PRO A 58 -26.87 18.61 -1.87
C PRO A 58 -26.02 18.97 -3.08
N GLY A 59 -26.44 19.96 -3.82
CA GLY A 59 -25.63 20.68 -4.78
C GLY A 59 -24.53 21.44 -4.02
N VAL A 60 -23.57 20.73 -3.52
CA VAL A 60 -22.36 21.31 -2.95
C VAL A 60 -21.35 21.43 -4.06
N SER A 61 -20.87 22.62 -4.25
CA SER A 61 -19.87 23.11 -5.17
C SER A 61 -18.63 22.21 -5.31
N ASP A 62 -18.75 21.08 -6.00
CA ASP A 62 -17.67 20.12 -6.26
C ASP A 62 -16.48 20.73 -7.03
N THR A 63 -16.71 21.84 -7.72
CA THR A 63 -15.67 22.52 -8.50
C THR A 63 -14.58 23.17 -7.63
N ALA A 64 -14.89 23.67 -6.44
CA ALA A 64 -13.90 24.27 -5.55
C ALA A 64 -13.06 23.19 -4.85
N ALA A 65 -13.70 22.10 -4.42
CA ALA A 65 -13.03 20.94 -3.83
C ALA A 65 -12.11 20.26 -4.87
N LEU A 66 -12.60 20.03 -6.09
CA LEU A 66 -11.79 19.45 -7.19
C LEU A 66 -10.58 20.31 -7.54
N LYS A 67 -10.74 21.64 -7.63
CA LYS A 67 -9.62 22.55 -7.87
C LYS A 67 -8.56 22.47 -6.77
N ASN A 68 -8.98 22.32 -5.51
CA ASN A 68 -8.06 22.16 -4.40
C ASN A 68 -7.26 20.85 -4.53
N TRP A 69 -7.89 19.72 -4.87
CA TRP A 69 -7.19 18.44 -5.03
C TRP A 69 -6.25 18.41 -6.24
N VAL A 70 -6.57 19.11 -7.33
CA VAL A 70 -5.64 19.28 -8.46
C VAL A 70 -4.36 20.00 -8.01
N ALA A 71 -4.48 21.11 -7.28
CA ALA A 71 -3.34 21.82 -6.76
C ALA A 71 -2.50 21.00 -5.77
N VAL A 72 -3.16 20.18 -4.93
CA VAL A 72 -2.48 19.25 -4.02
C VAL A 72 -1.69 18.20 -4.80
N LYS A 73 -2.29 17.59 -5.85
CA LYS A 73 -1.59 16.64 -6.73
C LYS A 73 -0.35 17.27 -7.38
N GLU A 74 -0.49 18.46 -7.94
CA GLU A 74 0.63 19.17 -8.55
C GLU A 74 1.75 19.44 -7.55
N LYS A 75 1.42 19.91 -6.33
CA LYS A 75 2.37 20.12 -5.24
C LYS A 75 3.11 18.83 -4.88
N LEU A 76 2.38 17.73 -4.71
CA LEU A 76 2.97 16.42 -4.35
C LEU A 76 3.86 15.88 -5.46
N ASN A 77 3.46 16.02 -6.72
CA ASN A 77 4.25 15.59 -7.87
C ASN A 77 5.45 16.51 -8.20
N ALA A 78 5.38 17.79 -7.85
CA ALA A 78 6.52 18.71 -7.97
C ALA A 78 7.66 18.36 -6.99
N ASN A 79 7.33 17.73 -5.87
CA ASN A 79 8.28 17.20 -4.90
C ASN A 79 7.91 15.75 -4.53
N PRO A 80 8.18 14.77 -5.39
CA PRO A 80 7.75 13.38 -5.21
C PRO A 80 8.40 12.73 -3.98
N LEU A 81 7.75 11.70 -3.45
CA LEU A 81 8.38 10.87 -2.42
C LEU A 81 9.45 9.99 -3.06
N ILE A 82 10.67 10.18 -2.61
CA ILE A 82 11.86 9.43 -3.07
C ILE A 82 12.37 8.61 -1.90
N LEU A 83 12.47 7.30 -2.09
CA LEU A 83 13.03 6.35 -1.13
C LEU A 83 14.37 5.87 -1.63
N ASN A 84 15.44 6.01 -0.83
CA ASN A 84 16.79 5.61 -1.20
C ASN A 84 17.11 4.21 -0.69
N PHE A 85 17.94 3.48 -1.44
CA PHE A 85 18.32 2.09 -1.14
C PHE A 85 19.83 1.93 -1.06
N GLY A 86 20.26 1.00 -0.23
CA GLY A 86 21.64 0.55 -0.21
C GLY A 86 22.02 -0.23 -1.47
N ILE A 87 23.30 -0.60 -1.57
CA ILE A 87 23.83 -1.44 -2.66
C ILE A 87 23.13 -2.81 -2.58
N ASN A 88 22.51 -3.24 -3.68
CA ASN A 88 21.77 -4.49 -3.79
C ASN A 88 20.65 -4.68 -2.75
N GLN A 89 20.19 -3.59 -2.11
CA GLN A 89 19.11 -3.64 -1.14
C GLN A 89 17.78 -3.26 -1.75
N THR A 90 16.72 -3.85 -1.17
CA THR A 90 15.31 -3.60 -1.51
C THR A 90 14.46 -3.30 -0.28
N ASP A 91 15.06 -3.28 0.93
CA ASP A 91 14.36 -3.02 2.17
C ASP A 91 13.86 -1.57 2.23
N VAL A 92 12.58 -1.40 2.48
CA VAL A 92 11.94 -0.07 2.57
C VAL A 92 12.08 0.44 4.00
N SER A 93 12.84 1.53 4.14
CA SER A 93 13.00 2.24 5.41
C SER A 93 12.74 3.72 5.18
N LEU A 94 11.81 4.31 5.93
CA LEU A 94 11.44 5.71 5.81
C LEU A 94 11.94 6.49 7.03
N ASN A 95 12.59 7.63 6.76
CA ASN A 95 12.86 8.62 7.77
C ASN A 95 11.57 9.40 8.13
N GLN A 96 11.67 10.34 9.09
CA GLN A 96 10.48 11.07 9.58
C GLN A 96 9.86 11.97 8.50
N GLU A 97 10.66 12.61 7.66
CA GLU A 97 10.18 13.48 6.57
C GLU A 97 9.46 12.65 5.49
N GLU A 98 10.05 11.52 5.10
CA GLU A 98 9.44 10.59 4.14
C GLU A 98 8.12 10.01 4.66
N LYS A 99 8.01 9.73 5.96
CA LYS A 99 6.75 9.30 6.59
C LYS A 99 5.67 10.37 6.51
N LEU A 100 5.99 11.63 6.84
CA LEU A 100 5.03 12.73 6.76
C LEU A 100 4.55 12.93 5.32
N LYS A 101 5.45 12.85 4.35
CA LYS A 101 5.11 12.95 2.95
C LYS A 101 4.24 11.78 2.45
N LEU A 102 4.52 10.57 2.93
CA LEU A 102 3.67 9.43 2.66
C LEU A 102 2.26 9.63 3.21
N GLU A 103 2.11 10.14 4.43
CA GLU A 103 0.79 10.44 5.01
C GLU A 103 0.01 11.48 4.18
N GLU A 104 0.69 12.50 3.61
CA GLU A 104 0.06 13.45 2.68
C GLU A 104 -0.46 12.74 1.41
N ILE A 105 0.34 11.81 0.84
CA ILE A 105 -0.06 11.00 -0.33
C ILE A 105 -1.24 10.09 0.01
N LEU A 106 -1.22 9.40 1.16
CA LEU A 106 -2.32 8.55 1.60
C LEU A 106 -3.60 9.36 1.85
N GLY A 107 -3.47 10.54 2.46
CA GLY A 107 -4.57 11.48 2.62
C GLY A 107 -5.18 11.89 1.28
N TYR A 108 -4.36 12.15 0.26
CA TYR A 108 -4.83 12.44 -1.10
C TYR A 108 -5.62 11.26 -1.69
N LEU A 109 -5.07 10.03 -1.63
CA LEU A 109 -5.70 8.82 -2.17
C LEU A 109 -7.05 8.50 -1.53
N ASN A 110 -7.22 8.83 -0.25
CA ASN A 110 -8.46 8.60 0.49
C ASN A 110 -9.56 9.59 0.10
N ASN A 111 -9.18 10.79 -0.32
CA ASN A 111 -10.13 11.85 -0.70
C ASN A 111 -10.41 11.92 -2.22
N VAL A 112 -9.59 11.26 -3.04
CA VAL A 112 -9.73 11.22 -4.50
C VAL A 112 -9.85 9.77 -4.94
N PRO A 113 -11.09 9.24 -5.13
CA PRO A 113 -11.31 7.82 -5.42
C PRO A 113 -10.58 7.29 -6.66
N ASP A 114 -10.48 8.09 -7.70
CA ASP A 114 -9.84 7.72 -8.98
C ASP A 114 -8.32 7.90 -8.98
N ALA A 115 -7.75 8.43 -7.89
CA ALA A 115 -6.31 8.59 -7.78
C ALA A 115 -5.59 7.24 -7.68
N SER A 116 -4.45 7.16 -8.33
CA SER A 116 -3.57 6.01 -8.31
C SER A 116 -2.11 6.43 -8.17
N LEU A 117 -1.24 5.49 -7.85
CA LEU A 117 0.19 5.70 -7.67
C LEU A 117 0.98 5.00 -8.76
N THR A 118 2.02 5.66 -9.22
CA THR A 118 3.08 5.04 -10.00
C THR A 118 4.34 4.98 -9.14
N VAL A 119 4.89 3.78 -8.98
CA VAL A 119 6.14 3.54 -8.29
C VAL A 119 7.19 3.14 -9.31
N THR A 120 8.26 3.92 -9.42
CA THR A 120 9.34 3.66 -10.37
C THR A 120 10.63 3.37 -9.62
N GLY A 121 11.21 2.19 -9.85
CA GLY A 121 12.47 1.79 -9.26
C GLY A 121 13.66 2.09 -10.18
N HIS A 122 14.73 2.60 -9.58
CA HIS A 122 15.97 2.97 -10.25
C HIS A 122 17.19 2.32 -9.57
N THR A 123 18.27 2.21 -10.30
CA THR A 123 19.57 1.72 -9.83
C THR A 123 20.68 2.72 -10.18
N ASP A 124 21.85 2.50 -9.64
CA ASP A 124 23.07 3.06 -10.21
C ASP A 124 23.52 2.29 -11.45
N ILE A 125 24.61 2.73 -12.10
CA ILE A 125 25.12 2.15 -13.35
C ILE A 125 25.97 0.88 -13.15
N MET A 126 26.28 0.51 -11.90
CA MET A 126 27.19 -0.59 -11.64
C MET A 126 26.53 -1.95 -11.91
N GLY A 127 27.25 -2.83 -12.61
CA GLY A 127 26.81 -4.19 -12.93
C GLY A 127 26.11 -4.32 -14.29
N ASP A 128 25.47 -5.46 -14.50
CA ASP A 128 24.74 -5.74 -15.74
C ASP A 128 23.42 -4.95 -15.81
N ARG A 129 23.09 -4.44 -16.99
CA ARG A 129 21.87 -3.63 -17.19
C ARG A 129 20.58 -4.40 -16.93
N ASN A 130 20.52 -5.68 -17.34
CA ASN A 130 19.31 -6.48 -17.15
C ASN A 130 19.09 -6.82 -15.68
N ASP A 131 20.17 -7.07 -14.93
CA ASP A 131 20.08 -7.30 -13.49
C ASP A 131 19.70 -6.01 -12.75
N ASN A 132 20.18 -4.87 -13.21
CA ASN A 132 19.75 -3.55 -12.71
C ASN A 132 18.28 -3.27 -12.99
N ILE A 133 17.75 -3.65 -14.14
CA ILE A 133 16.30 -3.54 -14.42
C ILE A 133 15.49 -4.40 -13.44
N LYS A 134 15.92 -5.67 -13.22
CA LYS A 134 15.28 -6.56 -12.24
C LYS A 134 15.36 -5.99 -10.82
N LEU A 135 16.53 -5.47 -10.40
CA LEU A 135 16.72 -4.87 -9.10
C LEU A 135 15.84 -3.62 -8.92
N GLY A 136 15.72 -2.78 -9.95
CA GLY A 136 14.80 -1.64 -9.96
C GLY A 136 13.34 -2.09 -9.80
N GLN A 137 12.92 -3.17 -10.48
CA GLN A 137 11.59 -3.74 -10.33
C GLN A 137 11.36 -4.25 -8.91
N ASN A 138 12.30 -5.00 -8.34
CA ASN A 138 12.21 -5.49 -6.97
C ASN A 138 12.09 -4.35 -5.94
N ARG A 139 12.75 -3.22 -6.16
CA ARG A 139 12.58 -2.01 -5.31
C ARG A 139 11.18 -1.42 -5.42
N ALA A 140 10.65 -1.30 -6.64
CA ALA A 140 9.29 -0.82 -6.85
C ALA A 140 8.26 -1.76 -6.20
N ASP A 141 8.44 -3.07 -6.32
CA ASP A 141 7.57 -4.08 -5.74
C ASP A 141 7.66 -4.11 -4.21
N ALA A 142 8.84 -3.88 -3.62
CA ALA A 142 9.00 -3.72 -2.18
C ALA A 142 8.25 -2.49 -1.64
N VAL A 143 8.29 -1.37 -2.37
CA VAL A 143 7.50 -0.17 -2.04
C VAL A 143 6.00 -0.47 -2.16
N LYS A 144 5.56 -1.18 -3.20
CA LYS A 144 4.17 -1.63 -3.34
C LYS A 144 3.76 -2.47 -2.15
N ALA A 145 4.56 -3.46 -1.74
CA ALA A 145 4.28 -4.29 -0.58
C ALA A 145 4.14 -3.45 0.71
N TYR A 146 4.97 -2.43 0.87
CA TYR A 146 4.88 -1.49 1.99
C TYR A 146 3.59 -0.65 1.96
N LEU A 147 3.14 -0.21 0.77
CA LEU A 147 1.88 0.54 0.60
C LEU A 147 0.64 -0.34 0.85
N LEU A 148 0.67 -1.61 0.44
CA LEU A 148 -0.40 -2.58 0.73
C LEU A 148 -0.59 -2.78 2.23
N GLN A 149 0.50 -2.78 3.03
CA GLN A 149 0.43 -2.84 4.50
C GLN A 149 -0.16 -1.56 5.15
N ARG A 150 -0.37 -0.51 4.36
CA ARG A 150 -1.00 0.75 4.73
C ARG A 150 -2.39 0.91 4.12
N ASP A 151 -3.04 -0.21 3.78
CA ASP A 151 -4.41 -0.30 3.26
C ASP A 151 -4.61 0.38 1.89
N VAL A 152 -3.53 0.65 1.12
CA VAL A 152 -3.65 1.11 -0.26
C VAL A 152 -4.07 -0.08 -1.14
N ALA A 153 -5.17 0.04 -1.87
CA ALA A 153 -5.64 -1.02 -2.75
C ALA A 153 -4.63 -1.33 -3.86
N GLU A 154 -4.41 -2.61 -4.15
CA GLU A 154 -3.45 -3.05 -5.17
C GLU A 154 -3.74 -2.45 -6.55
N SER A 155 -5.02 -2.34 -6.91
CA SER A 155 -5.48 -1.73 -8.16
C SER A 155 -5.07 -0.27 -8.36
N LYS A 156 -4.74 0.42 -7.26
CA LYS A 156 -4.26 1.80 -7.27
C LYS A 156 -2.75 1.94 -7.43
N ILE A 157 -1.98 0.84 -7.49
CA ILE A 157 -0.52 0.89 -7.51
C ILE A 157 0.01 0.25 -8.78
N THR A 158 0.76 1.01 -9.58
CA THR A 158 1.46 0.49 -10.76
C THR A 158 2.97 0.60 -10.53
N CYS A 159 3.71 -0.49 -10.75
CA CYS A 159 5.15 -0.56 -10.56
C CYS A 159 5.88 -0.65 -11.88
N PHE A 160 6.98 0.10 -12.01
CA PHE A 160 7.88 0.09 -13.16
C PHE A 160 9.33 0.09 -12.70
N SER A 161 10.19 -0.42 -13.56
CA SER A 161 11.64 -0.26 -13.43
C SER A 161 12.19 0.55 -14.59
N LYS A 162 13.07 1.49 -14.27
CA LYS A 162 13.93 2.19 -15.22
C LYS A 162 15.39 1.74 -15.09
N GLY A 163 15.68 0.90 -14.10
CA GLY A 163 17.06 0.46 -13.86
C GLY A 163 18.01 1.65 -13.79
N PRO A 164 19.13 1.63 -14.54
CA PRO A 164 20.12 2.70 -14.54
C PRO A 164 19.84 3.83 -15.56
N ASP A 165 18.76 3.75 -16.34
CA ASP A 165 18.56 4.57 -17.53
C ASP A 165 18.22 6.05 -17.23
N GLU A 166 17.73 6.35 -16.03
CA GLU A 166 17.33 7.71 -15.64
C GLU A 166 18.08 8.15 -14.37
N PRO A 167 19.38 8.45 -14.44
CA PRO A 167 20.15 8.92 -13.30
C PRO A 167 19.76 10.38 -12.95
N ILE A 168 19.73 10.69 -11.66
CA ILE A 168 19.54 12.07 -11.15
C ILE A 168 20.83 12.69 -10.62
N ALA A 169 21.89 11.88 -10.53
CA ALA A 169 23.20 12.32 -10.04
C ALA A 169 24.31 11.58 -10.78
N ASP A 170 25.52 12.09 -10.66
CA ASP A 170 26.71 11.52 -11.33
C ASP A 170 27.02 10.12 -10.79
N ASN A 171 27.04 9.14 -11.68
CA ASN A 171 27.39 7.75 -11.38
C ASN A 171 28.89 7.52 -11.14
N LEU A 172 29.75 8.47 -11.45
CA LEU A 172 31.20 8.38 -11.19
C LEU A 172 31.50 8.48 -9.70
N THR A 173 30.67 9.21 -8.93
CA THR A 173 30.85 9.40 -7.50
C THR A 173 30.04 8.39 -6.67
N PRO A 174 30.54 7.90 -5.53
CA PRO A 174 29.77 7.05 -4.62
C PRO A 174 28.47 7.71 -4.14
N GLU A 175 28.50 9.00 -3.86
CA GLU A 175 27.37 9.82 -3.40
C GLU A 175 26.30 9.94 -4.48
N GLY A 176 26.71 10.16 -5.72
CA GLY A 176 25.80 10.21 -6.86
C GLY A 176 25.14 8.86 -7.12
N ARG A 177 25.90 7.76 -7.06
CA ARG A 177 25.32 6.41 -7.14
C ARG A 177 24.31 6.14 -6.03
N ALA A 178 24.58 6.60 -4.80
CA ALA A 178 23.63 6.46 -3.69
C ALA A 178 22.30 7.18 -3.97
N LYS A 179 22.32 8.36 -4.59
CA LYS A 179 21.12 9.08 -5.02
C LYS A 179 20.37 8.39 -6.16
N ASN A 180 21.08 7.70 -7.05
CA ASN A 180 20.49 6.97 -8.17
C ASN A 180 19.78 5.69 -7.71
N ARG A 181 20.23 5.04 -6.63
CA ARG A 181 19.57 3.87 -6.03
C ARG A 181 18.32 4.30 -5.27
N ARG A 182 17.21 4.47 -5.98
CA ARG A 182 15.98 5.02 -5.41
C ARG A 182 14.73 4.36 -5.97
N ALA A 183 13.61 4.55 -5.30
CA ALA A 183 12.27 4.43 -5.87
C ALA A 183 11.56 5.78 -5.75
N VAL A 184 10.78 6.12 -6.77
CA VAL A 184 10.02 7.38 -6.86
C VAL A 184 8.55 7.04 -6.89
N ILE A 185 7.76 7.72 -6.04
CA ILE A 185 6.31 7.58 -5.99
C ILE A 185 5.68 8.85 -6.54
N LEU A 186 4.83 8.70 -7.56
CA LEU A 186 4.07 9.77 -8.21
C LEU A 186 2.58 9.47 -8.15
N ILE A 187 1.76 10.50 -8.04
CA ILE A 187 0.30 10.43 -8.09
C ILE A 187 -0.16 10.60 -9.55
N LYS A 188 -1.01 9.70 -10.00
CA LYS A 188 -1.69 9.76 -11.31
C LYS A 188 -3.12 10.22 -11.20
#